data_e336eaf2d3b61a8fd66e56fe37ebc66d
#
_entry.id   e336eaf2d3b61a8fd66e56fe37ebc66d
#
_cell.length_a   1.000
_cell.length_b   1.000
_cell.length_c   1.000
_cell.angle_alpha   90.00
_cell.angle_beta   90.00
_cell.angle_gamma   90.00
#
_symmetry.space_group_name_H-M   'P 1'
#
loop_
_entity.id
_entity.type
_entity.pdbx_description
1 polymer ?
#
loop_
_entity_poly.entity_id
_entity_poly.type
_entity_poly.pdbx_seq_one_letter_code
_entity_poly.pdbx_strand_id
1 'polypeptide(L)'
;VIKSADWDIEVPEFKVKGKEWLKSQVSRAFLPKYFPNYEKYLWIDADAWVNSWETVELYLKGCENKKLSIATSADRSYGRVLRADWILGSFAKIKSQNYKHAKSSGFSEKIARHVALKPHLNIGVFALELNAPHWNIWQKNLKKALMSGKIWGSEQISMNITIYHDELDVEILPAYC
;
A
#
# COMPACT_ATOMS: atom_id res chain seq x y z
N VAL A 1 -16.51 -11.76 -13.48
CA VAL A 1 -16.21 -12.85 -12.53
C VAL A 1 -16.12 -12.28 -11.13
N ILE A 2 -16.89 -12.81 -10.19
CA ILE A 2 -16.85 -12.43 -8.77
C ILE A 2 -16.01 -13.48 -8.03
N LYS A 3 -15.08 -13.02 -7.19
CA LYS A 3 -14.26 -13.87 -6.33
C LYS A 3 -14.42 -13.46 -4.88
N SER A 4 -14.53 -14.44 -3.99
CA SER A 4 -14.49 -14.18 -2.54
C SER A 4 -13.05 -13.99 -2.09
N ALA A 5 -12.79 -12.91 -1.35
CA ALA A 5 -11.49 -12.68 -0.73
C ALA A 5 -11.25 -13.65 0.42
N ASP A 6 -10.00 -14.04 0.59
CA ASP A 6 -9.54 -14.85 1.71
C ASP A 6 -8.35 -14.17 2.42
N TRP A 7 -7.89 -14.75 3.54
CA TRP A 7 -6.73 -14.20 4.23
C TRP A 7 -5.43 -14.38 3.43
N ASP A 8 -5.33 -15.41 2.58
CA ASP A 8 -4.16 -15.72 1.74
C ASP A 8 -2.84 -15.94 2.49
N ILE A 9 -2.75 -15.42 3.70
CA ILE A 9 -1.66 -15.55 4.63
C ILE A 9 -2.24 -16.10 5.92
N GLU A 10 -1.60 -17.12 6.48
CA GLU A 10 -1.94 -17.63 7.80
C GLU A 10 -1.75 -16.52 8.85
N VAL A 11 -2.83 -16.14 9.51
CA VAL A 11 -2.84 -15.10 10.53
C VAL A 11 -3.44 -15.67 11.81
N PRO A 12 -2.88 -15.38 13.00
CA PRO A 12 -3.42 -15.87 14.27
C PRO A 12 -4.90 -15.51 14.43
N GLU A 13 -5.75 -16.49 14.79
CA GLU A 13 -7.20 -16.35 14.87
C GLU A 13 -7.65 -15.15 15.73
N PHE A 14 -6.98 -14.94 16.87
CA PHE A 14 -7.30 -13.82 17.78
C PHE A 14 -7.17 -12.44 17.12
N LYS A 15 -6.37 -12.32 16.05
CA LYS A 15 -6.20 -11.07 15.29
C LYS A 15 -7.32 -10.82 14.30
N VAL A 16 -7.89 -11.89 13.74
CA VAL A 16 -8.83 -11.83 12.60
C VAL A 16 -10.28 -12.02 13.00
N LYS A 17 -10.55 -12.61 14.17
CA LYS A 17 -11.91 -12.84 14.65
C LYS A 17 -12.75 -11.56 14.65
N GLY A 18 -13.88 -11.60 13.94
CA GLY A 18 -14.78 -10.46 13.76
C GLY A 18 -14.28 -9.36 12.82
N LYS A 19 -13.23 -9.65 12.01
CA LYS A 19 -12.64 -8.70 11.06
C LYS A 19 -12.61 -9.24 9.62
N GLU A 20 -13.56 -10.09 9.28
CA GLU A 20 -13.63 -10.78 7.98
C GLU A 20 -13.59 -9.80 6.78
N TRP A 21 -14.10 -8.60 6.96
CA TRP A 21 -14.06 -7.54 5.96
C TRP A 21 -12.64 -7.08 5.58
N LEU A 22 -11.63 -7.33 6.43
CA LEU A 22 -10.23 -7.02 6.11
C LEU A 22 -9.59 -8.02 5.13
N LYS A 23 -10.26 -9.14 4.82
CA LYS A 23 -9.79 -10.09 3.81
C LYS A 23 -9.54 -9.40 2.46
N SER A 24 -10.43 -8.50 2.05
CA SER A 24 -10.29 -7.75 0.79
C SER A 24 -9.02 -6.88 0.75
N GLN A 25 -8.58 -6.36 1.90
CA GLN A 25 -7.34 -5.59 1.97
C GLN A 25 -6.10 -6.50 1.83
N VAL A 26 -6.10 -7.64 2.49
CA VAL A 26 -4.99 -8.60 2.40
C VAL A 26 -4.91 -9.21 1.00
N SER A 27 -6.05 -9.57 0.40
CA SER A 27 -6.11 -10.22 -0.92
C SER A 27 -5.59 -9.37 -2.08
N ARG A 28 -5.47 -8.04 -1.92
CA ARG A 28 -4.88 -7.15 -2.94
C ARG A 28 -3.50 -7.62 -3.41
N ALA A 29 -2.67 -8.09 -2.49
CA ALA A 29 -1.33 -8.59 -2.80
C ALA A 29 -1.35 -9.93 -3.56
N PHE A 30 -2.53 -10.54 -3.72
CA PHE A 30 -2.71 -11.87 -4.33
C PHE A 30 -3.61 -11.84 -5.57
N LEU A 31 -3.82 -10.69 -6.20
CA LEU A 31 -4.66 -10.56 -7.40
C LEU A 31 -4.34 -11.59 -8.49
N PRO A 32 -3.08 -11.89 -8.81
CA PRO A 32 -2.76 -12.92 -9.81
C PRO A 32 -3.27 -14.32 -9.47
N LYS A 33 -3.40 -14.66 -8.17
CA LYS A 33 -3.99 -15.92 -7.70
C LYS A 33 -5.49 -15.96 -7.97
N TYR A 34 -6.20 -14.85 -7.75
CA TYR A 34 -7.65 -14.77 -7.92
C TYR A 34 -8.07 -14.67 -9.37
N PHE A 35 -7.28 -13.99 -10.17
CA PHE A 35 -7.56 -13.71 -11.58
C PHE A 35 -6.37 -14.13 -12.44
N PRO A 36 -6.13 -15.43 -12.64
CA PRO A 36 -5.04 -15.90 -13.48
C PRO A 36 -5.28 -15.54 -14.95
N ASN A 37 -4.23 -15.56 -15.76
CA ASN A 37 -4.25 -15.35 -17.21
C ASN A 37 -4.46 -13.90 -17.66
N TYR A 38 -4.15 -12.94 -16.82
CA TYR A 38 -4.06 -11.54 -17.20
C TYR A 38 -2.61 -11.08 -17.11
N GLU A 39 -2.23 -10.16 -18.00
CA GLU A 39 -0.87 -9.60 -18.04
C GLU A 39 -0.71 -8.40 -17.09
N LYS A 40 -1.77 -7.63 -16.91
CA LYS A 40 -1.80 -6.42 -16.08
C LYS A 40 -2.99 -6.47 -15.13
N TYR A 41 -2.79 -5.96 -13.94
CA TYR A 41 -3.80 -5.85 -12.88
C TYR A 41 -3.96 -4.38 -12.50
N LEU A 42 -5.18 -3.91 -12.51
CA LEU A 42 -5.57 -2.62 -11.96
C LEU A 42 -6.52 -2.87 -10.78
N TRP A 43 -6.13 -2.43 -9.60
CA TRP A 43 -6.98 -2.41 -8.43
C TRP A 43 -7.63 -1.04 -8.27
N ILE A 44 -8.89 -1.01 -7.93
CA ILE A 44 -9.65 0.20 -7.60
C ILE A 44 -10.49 -0.14 -6.36
N ASP A 45 -10.31 0.61 -5.27
CA ASP A 45 -11.13 0.46 -4.06
C ASP A 45 -12.59 0.77 -4.36
N ALA A 46 -13.52 0.11 -3.66
CA ALA A 46 -14.95 0.22 -3.88
C ALA A 46 -15.53 1.64 -3.58
N ASP A 47 -14.78 2.46 -2.87
CA ASP A 47 -15.10 3.87 -2.56
C ASP A 47 -14.40 4.86 -3.50
N ALA A 48 -13.63 4.37 -4.47
CA ALA A 48 -13.03 5.18 -5.53
C ALA A 48 -13.95 5.23 -6.76
N TRP A 49 -13.86 6.32 -7.51
CA TRP A 49 -14.65 6.55 -8.71
C TRP A 49 -13.77 6.85 -9.91
N VAL A 50 -13.97 6.12 -11.01
CA VAL A 50 -13.30 6.39 -12.27
C VAL A 50 -13.99 7.56 -12.97
N ASN A 51 -13.34 8.72 -12.95
CA ASN A 51 -13.87 9.95 -13.54
C ASN A 51 -13.55 10.08 -15.04
N SER A 52 -12.44 9.51 -15.49
CA SER A 52 -12.07 9.48 -16.91
C SER A 52 -11.35 8.19 -17.26
N TRP A 53 -11.52 7.72 -18.50
CA TRP A 53 -10.80 6.55 -19.01
C TRP A 53 -9.30 6.81 -19.17
N GLU A 54 -8.91 8.04 -19.43
CA GLU A 54 -7.50 8.46 -19.51
C GLU A 54 -6.73 8.14 -18.22
N THR A 55 -7.38 8.30 -17.06
CA THR A 55 -6.78 7.93 -15.78
C THR A 55 -6.47 6.43 -15.72
N VAL A 56 -7.39 5.57 -16.19
CA VAL A 56 -7.17 4.12 -16.27
C VAL A 56 -5.98 3.80 -17.18
N GLU A 57 -5.90 4.45 -18.34
CA GLU A 57 -4.79 4.28 -19.28
C GLU A 57 -3.45 4.72 -18.69
N LEU A 58 -3.42 5.81 -17.92
CA LEU A 58 -2.21 6.26 -17.23
C LEU A 58 -1.72 5.21 -16.23
N TYR A 59 -2.60 4.61 -15.42
CA TYR A 59 -2.22 3.52 -14.52
C TYR A 59 -1.67 2.32 -15.29
N LEU A 60 -2.35 1.88 -16.36
CA LEU A 60 -1.95 0.72 -17.14
C LEU A 60 -0.64 0.95 -17.93
N LYS A 61 -0.38 2.17 -18.38
CA LYS A 61 0.88 2.56 -19.01
C LYS A 61 2.00 2.71 -17.98
N GLY A 62 1.69 3.30 -16.83
CA GLY A 62 2.66 3.49 -15.74
C GLY A 62 3.19 2.19 -15.14
N CYS A 63 2.43 1.08 -15.24
CA CYS A 63 2.89 -0.21 -14.73
C CYS A 63 3.79 -1.00 -15.71
N GLU A 64 4.01 -0.49 -16.92
CA GLU A 64 4.91 -1.12 -17.89
C GLU A 64 6.34 -1.21 -17.38
N ASN A 65 7.08 -2.19 -17.91
CA ASN A 65 8.44 -2.50 -17.46
C ASN A 65 8.52 -2.93 -15.97
N LYS A 66 7.48 -3.61 -15.50
CA LYS A 66 7.38 -4.17 -14.14
C LYS A 66 7.43 -3.11 -13.02
N LYS A 67 7.05 -1.88 -13.30
CA LYS A 67 6.91 -0.83 -12.30
C LYS A 67 5.58 -0.93 -11.57
N LEU A 68 5.54 -0.47 -10.32
CA LEU A 68 4.27 -0.19 -9.65
C LEU A 68 3.76 1.18 -10.12
N SER A 69 2.57 1.23 -10.72
CA SER A 69 1.90 2.50 -11.04
C SER A 69 0.94 2.87 -9.92
N ILE A 70 1.14 4.03 -9.28
CA ILE A 70 0.42 4.41 -8.07
C ILE A 70 0.43 5.93 -7.86
N ALA A 71 -0.61 6.48 -7.23
CA ALA A 71 -0.62 7.86 -6.76
C ALA A 71 -0.19 7.98 -5.29
N THR A 72 0.20 9.17 -4.88
CA THR A 72 0.53 9.47 -3.48
C THR A 72 -0.63 10.16 -2.77
N SER A 73 -0.72 9.98 -1.45
CA SER A 73 -1.60 10.76 -0.57
C SER A 73 -1.00 12.14 -0.28
N ALA A 74 -0.83 12.95 -1.33
CA ALA A 74 -0.14 14.25 -1.24
C ALA A 74 -1.08 15.47 -1.27
N ASP A 75 -2.37 15.26 -1.46
CA ASP A 75 -3.38 16.32 -1.50
C ASP A 75 -3.67 16.91 -0.11
N ARG A 76 -4.30 18.09 -0.08
CA ARG A 76 -4.75 18.78 1.15
C ARG A 76 -5.69 17.92 1.99
N SER A 77 -6.45 17.03 1.37
CA SER A 77 -7.32 16.05 2.05
C SER A 77 -6.54 15.11 2.96
N TYR A 78 -5.26 14.90 2.69
CA TYR A 78 -4.36 14.02 3.45
C TYR A 78 -3.44 14.76 4.42
N GLY A 79 -3.82 15.92 4.92
CA GLY A 79 -3.00 16.76 5.82
C GLY A 79 -2.49 16.11 7.11
N ARG A 80 -2.92 14.87 7.41
CA ARG A 80 -2.44 14.08 8.55
C ARG A 80 -1.34 13.07 8.21
N VAL A 81 -1.05 12.88 6.93
CA VAL A 81 -0.08 11.86 6.47
C VAL A 81 1.34 12.21 6.88
N LEU A 82 1.72 13.47 6.67
CA LEU A 82 3.01 14.01 7.10
C LEU A 82 2.81 15.45 7.54
N ARG A 83 3.15 15.75 8.79
CA ARG A 83 3.04 17.13 9.31
C ARG A 83 4.09 17.43 10.36
N ALA A 84 4.43 18.69 10.49
CA ALA A 84 5.23 19.22 11.58
C ALA A 84 4.33 19.98 12.55
N ASP A 85 4.29 19.57 13.81
CA ASP A 85 3.63 20.30 14.89
C ASP A 85 4.68 21.11 15.66
N TRP A 86 4.52 22.42 15.73
CA TRP A 86 5.39 23.28 16.52
C TRP A 86 5.07 23.15 18.01
N ILE A 87 6.11 22.98 18.81
CA ILE A 87 6.01 22.86 20.26
C ILE A 87 6.76 24.07 20.85
N LEU A 88 6.10 24.85 21.69
CA LEU A 88 6.68 26.03 22.38
C LEU A 88 7.37 27.01 21.43
N GLY A 89 6.92 27.12 20.18
CA GLY A 89 7.43 28.05 19.20
C GLY A 89 8.84 27.79 18.64
N SER A 90 9.58 26.86 19.25
CA SER A 90 11.01 26.62 18.89
C SER A 90 11.31 25.20 18.43
N PHE A 91 10.45 24.24 18.70
CA PHE A 91 10.67 22.85 18.36
C PHE A 91 9.57 22.32 17.46
N ALA A 92 9.93 21.56 16.42
CA ALA A 92 8.99 20.87 15.57
C ALA A 92 8.98 19.38 15.87
N LYS A 93 7.78 18.82 16.10
CA LYS A 93 7.55 17.38 16.15
C LYS A 93 7.00 16.91 14.82
N ILE A 94 7.79 16.13 14.11
CA ILE A 94 7.35 15.52 12.86
C ILE A 94 6.45 14.29 13.18
N LYS A 95 5.24 14.31 12.64
CA LYS A 95 4.32 13.17 12.66
C LYS A 95 4.21 12.60 11.28
N SER A 96 4.60 11.35 11.13
CA SER A 96 4.56 10.61 9.87
C SER A 96 3.68 9.37 10.00
N GLN A 97 2.76 9.19 9.07
CA GLN A 97 1.91 8.01 9.00
C GLN A 97 2.74 6.78 8.62
N ASN A 98 3.68 6.92 7.68
CA ASN A 98 4.60 5.85 7.32
C ASN A 98 5.38 5.33 8.55
N TYR A 99 5.98 6.25 9.33
CA TYR A 99 6.69 5.86 10.55
C TYR A 99 5.78 5.13 11.54
N LYS A 100 4.62 5.74 11.84
CA LYS A 100 3.66 5.18 12.80
C LYS A 100 3.19 3.79 12.38
N HIS A 101 2.83 3.63 11.10
CA HIS A 101 2.34 2.34 10.59
C HIS A 101 3.45 1.30 10.52
N ALA A 102 4.66 1.64 10.09
CA ALA A 102 5.79 0.73 10.11
C ALA A 102 6.09 0.21 11.52
N LYS A 103 6.11 1.09 12.52
CA LYS A 103 6.29 0.70 13.93
C LYS A 103 5.16 -0.19 14.43
N SER A 104 3.91 0.18 14.18
CA SER A 104 2.74 -0.59 14.62
C SER A 104 2.59 -1.93 13.90
N SER A 105 3.22 -2.10 12.74
CA SER A 105 3.27 -3.34 11.97
C SER A 105 4.52 -4.19 12.25
N GLY A 106 5.27 -3.88 13.30
CA GLY A 106 6.39 -4.71 13.76
C GLY A 106 7.67 -4.57 12.94
N PHE A 107 7.81 -3.55 12.11
CA PHE A 107 9.06 -3.26 11.42
C PHE A 107 10.07 -2.58 12.36
N SER A 108 11.37 -2.79 12.08
CA SER A 108 12.43 -2.22 12.91
C SER A 108 12.42 -0.69 12.88
N GLU A 109 13.01 -0.09 13.92
CA GLU A 109 13.19 1.37 13.98
C GLU A 109 13.92 1.91 12.75
N LYS A 110 14.95 1.19 12.28
CA LYS A 110 15.71 1.57 11.08
C LYS A 110 14.81 1.68 9.84
N ILE A 111 13.96 0.67 9.61
CA ILE A 111 13.01 0.67 8.48
C ILE A 111 11.98 1.78 8.65
N ALA A 112 11.40 1.93 9.85
CA ALA A 112 10.41 2.96 10.11
C ALA A 112 10.96 4.38 9.87
N ARG A 113 12.20 4.65 10.30
CA ARG A 113 12.88 5.93 10.03
C ARG A 113 13.17 6.14 8.55
N HIS A 114 13.59 5.08 7.85
CA HIS A 114 13.88 5.16 6.42
C HIS A 114 12.67 5.62 5.61
N VAL A 115 11.48 5.09 5.90
CA VAL A 115 10.26 5.43 5.17
C VAL A 115 9.52 6.66 5.73
N ALA A 116 9.96 7.19 6.87
CA ALA A 116 9.22 8.20 7.64
C ALA A 116 8.86 9.46 6.82
N LEU A 117 9.80 9.97 6.04
CA LEU A 117 9.64 11.21 5.27
C LEU A 117 9.37 10.96 3.78
N LYS A 118 9.23 9.71 3.37
CA LYS A 118 8.89 9.37 1.99
C LYS A 118 7.41 9.67 1.73
N PRO A 119 7.05 10.05 0.49
CA PRO A 119 5.64 10.22 0.11
C PRO A 119 4.83 8.97 0.46
N HIS A 120 3.65 9.15 1.02
CA HIS A 120 2.78 8.03 1.37
C HIS A 120 2.06 7.55 0.11
N LEU A 121 2.40 6.34 -0.36
CA LEU A 121 1.76 5.73 -1.51
C LEU A 121 0.34 5.26 -1.13
N ASN A 122 -0.64 5.55 -1.97
CA ASN A 122 -2.04 5.20 -1.72
C ASN A 122 -2.43 3.97 -2.54
N ILE A 123 -2.54 2.82 -1.90
CA ILE A 123 -2.90 1.56 -2.56
C ILE A 123 -4.40 1.39 -2.82
N GLY A 124 -5.19 2.43 -2.63
CA GLY A 124 -6.62 2.43 -3.02
C GLY A 124 -6.81 2.29 -4.52
N VAL A 125 -5.85 2.79 -5.30
CA VAL A 125 -5.76 2.55 -6.75
C VAL A 125 -4.30 2.30 -7.11
N PHE A 126 -4.04 1.19 -7.79
CA PHE A 126 -2.70 0.87 -8.32
C PHE A 126 -2.78 -0.08 -9.51
N ALA A 127 -1.76 -0.08 -10.35
CA ALA A 127 -1.59 -1.07 -11.40
C ALA A 127 -0.22 -1.74 -11.34
N LEU A 128 -0.18 -3.01 -11.76
CA LEU A 128 1.03 -3.82 -11.73
C LEU A 128 0.96 -4.96 -12.77
N GLU A 129 2.07 -5.26 -13.43
CA GLU A 129 2.19 -6.41 -14.34
C GLU A 129 2.26 -7.73 -13.57
N LEU A 130 1.77 -8.82 -14.18
CA LEU A 130 1.78 -10.17 -13.62
C LEU A 130 3.19 -10.60 -13.13
N ASN A 131 4.20 -10.35 -13.93
CA ASN A 131 5.58 -10.78 -13.69
C ASN A 131 6.43 -9.77 -12.92
N ALA A 132 5.81 -8.75 -12.32
CA ALA A 132 6.50 -7.77 -11.51
C ALA A 132 6.98 -8.39 -10.19
N PRO A 133 8.23 -8.13 -9.76
CA PRO A 133 8.78 -8.68 -8.51
C PRO A 133 8.05 -8.18 -7.26
N HIS A 134 7.29 -7.11 -7.40
CA HIS A 134 6.53 -6.47 -6.34
C HIS A 134 5.59 -7.44 -5.63
N TRP A 135 4.90 -8.33 -6.35
CA TRP A 135 3.94 -9.28 -5.75
C TRP A 135 4.59 -10.09 -4.64
N ASN A 136 5.73 -10.71 -4.92
CA ASN A 136 6.43 -11.56 -3.96
C ASN A 136 6.99 -10.78 -2.77
N ILE A 137 7.59 -9.61 -3.02
CA ILE A 137 8.19 -8.79 -1.97
C ILE A 137 7.10 -8.18 -1.09
N TRP A 138 6.01 -7.68 -1.70
CA TRP A 138 4.85 -7.17 -0.98
C TRP A 138 4.21 -8.24 -0.09
N GLN A 139 3.97 -9.45 -0.61
CA GLN A 139 3.44 -10.58 0.17
C GLN A 139 4.35 -10.93 1.36
N LYS A 140 5.66 -10.92 1.17
CA LYS A 140 6.65 -11.15 2.24
C LYS A 140 6.54 -10.07 3.34
N ASN A 141 6.50 -8.80 2.95
CA ASN A 141 6.37 -7.68 3.89
C ASN A 141 5.00 -7.69 4.58
N LEU A 142 3.93 -8.01 3.85
CA LEU A 142 2.58 -8.13 4.37
C LEU A 142 2.49 -9.25 5.41
N LYS A 143 3.07 -10.42 5.13
CA LYS A 143 3.13 -11.53 6.10
C LYS A 143 3.81 -11.09 7.39
N LYS A 144 4.95 -10.41 7.30
CA LYS A 144 5.65 -9.87 8.46
C LYS A 144 4.78 -8.91 9.26
N ALA A 145 4.11 -7.97 8.58
CA ALA A 145 3.23 -6.99 9.21
C ALA A 145 2.03 -7.65 9.91
N LEU A 146 1.40 -8.63 9.27
CA LEU A 146 0.24 -9.35 9.82
C LEU A 146 0.61 -10.21 11.04
N MET A 147 1.77 -10.85 11.01
CA MET A 147 2.23 -11.67 12.15
C MET A 147 2.60 -10.82 13.35
N SER A 148 3.25 -9.67 13.17
CA SER A 148 3.83 -8.86 14.24
C SER A 148 2.94 -7.72 14.70
N GLY A 149 2.11 -7.14 13.81
CA GLY A 149 1.42 -5.88 14.03
C GLY A 149 -0.10 -5.95 13.98
N LYS A 150 -0.68 -4.78 13.75
CA LYS A 150 -2.12 -4.60 13.51
C LYS A 150 -2.44 -4.95 12.05
N ILE A 151 -3.64 -5.48 11.80
CA ILE A 151 -4.06 -5.82 10.43
C ILE A 151 -4.35 -4.55 9.64
N TRP A 152 -5.09 -3.60 10.24
CA TRP A 152 -5.45 -2.34 9.58
C TRP A 152 -4.22 -1.56 9.12
N GLY A 153 -4.15 -1.26 7.82
CA GLY A 153 -3.06 -0.51 7.20
C GLY A 153 -1.76 -1.29 7.02
N SER A 154 -1.75 -2.60 7.33
CA SER A 154 -0.58 -3.46 7.13
C SER A 154 -0.24 -3.64 5.66
N GLU A 155 -1.23 -3.77 4.80
CA GLU A 155 -1.06 -3.91 3.36
C GLU A 155 -0.47 -2.64 2.74
N GLN A 156 -0.94 -1.48 3.15
CA GLN A 156 -0.48 -0.20 2.65
C GLN A 156 0.96 0.10 3.08
N ILE A 157 1.29 -0.08 4.37
CA ILE A 157 2.67 0.14 4.82
C ILE A 157 3.63 -0.89 4.26
N SER A 158 3.18 -2.13 4.04
CA SER A 158 3.99 -3.17 3.40
C SER A 158 4.35 -2.80 1.97
N MET A 159 3.42 -2.20 1.19
CA MET A 159 3.72 -1.70 -0.14
C MET A 159 4.71 -0.51 -0.09
N ASN A 160 4.50 0.45 0.82
CA ASN A 160 5.43 1.56 0.99
C ASN A 160 6.86 1.08 1.32
N ILE A 161 6.99 0.02 2.14
CA ILE A 161 8.28 -0.59 2.46
C ILE A 161 8.86 -1.30 1.24
N THR A 162 8.05 -2.02 0.49
CA THR A 162 8.44 -2.71 -0.75
C THR A 162 9.06 -1.72 -1.75
N ILE A 163 8.51 -0.52 -1.87
CA ILE A 163 9.04 0.50 -2.78
C ILE A 163 10.27 1.21 -2.18
N TYR A 164 10.16 1.73 -0.97
CA TYR A 164 11.17 2.64 -0.46
C TYR A 164 12.33 1.97 0.26
N HIS A 165 12.12 0.80 0.85
CA HIS A 165 13.15 0.07 1.59
C HIS A 165 13.75 -1.08 0.79
N ASP A 166 12.91 -1.80 0.04
CA ASP A 166 13.36 -2.90 -0.82
C ASP A 166 13.70 -2.39 -2.24
N GLU A 167 13.54 -1.08 -2.50
CA GLU A 167 14.01 -0.34 -3.68
C GLU A 167 13.43 -0.88 -5.01
N LEU A 168 12.14 -1.22 -5.02
CA LEU A 168 11.48 -1.64 -6.25
C LEU A 168 10.96 -0.44 -7.07
N ASP A 169 10.95 -0.59 -8.37
CA ASP A 169 10.60 0.45 -9.33
C ASP A 169 9.14 0.90 -9.21
N VAL A 170 8.93 2.20 -9.23
CA VAL A 170 7.61 2.82 -9.11
C VAL A 170 7.45 3.98 -10.10
N GLU A 171 6.28 4.05 -10.72
CA GLU A 171 5.79 5.21 -11.44
C GLU A 171 4.77 5.95 -10.58
N ILE A 172 5.17 7.10 -10.07
CA ILE A 172 4.29 7.93 -9.22
C ILE A 172 3.47 8.82 -10.12
N LEU A 173 2.18 8.53 -10.18
CA LEU A 173 1.22 9.32 -10.94
C LEU A 173 0.84 10.62 -10.21
N PRO A 174 0.38 11.64 -10.95
CA PRO A 174 -0.13 12.87 -10.37
C PRO A 174 -1.27 12.62 -9.37
N ALA A 175 -1.39 13.48 -8.36
CA ALA A 175 -2.39 13.32 -7.29
C ALA A 175 -3.85 13.48 -7.73
N TYR A 176 -4.10 13.91 -8.97
CA TYR A 176 -5.45 13.97 -9.56
C TYR A 176 -5.87 12.64 -10.23
N CYS A 177 -4.96 11.66 -10.31
CA CYS A 177 -5.26 10.29 -10.68
C CYS A 177 -5.74 9.51 -9.45
#